data_379c1707c4859073d363640f16a29447
#
_entry.id   379c1707c4859073d363640f16a29447
#
_cell.length_a   1.000
_cell.length_b   1.000
_cell.length_c   1.000
_cell.angle_alpha   90.00
_cell.angle_beta   90.00
_cell.angle_gamma   90.00
#
_symmetry.space_group_name_H-M   'P 1'
#
loop_
_entity.id
_entity.type
_entity.pdbx_description
1 polymer ?
#
loop_
_entity_poly.entity_id
_entity_poly.type
_entity_poly.pdbx_seq_one_letter_code
_entity_poly.pdbx_strand_id
1 'polypeptide(L)'
;MDTDIRKLLKEIAAEDLIELFASCMDDYLYIIDLQKNTFKISQAVVDRFMMSGNSFDDAVNSFQYFVYKEDRSMIAEDLQCIMEGKEKDHNLYYRWLDKNGMPVWINCRGKVIDDKDGKPHYLIGCVNEIGDTQRADNVSGLLGERELHSYISSHIKDSSSEYLIHIGIDGFNAINGTLGVNYGNYVLKSVADCINSCLSDNQKLYHIVADEYMIIDLESHTKDDVMLLQKKICKKIEEFIISEKYKVVFTISTGIIYAKMLLKYYDEYRKIAVFSLKQAKSMGGNGVYFFEKEDYELFLRKEKIKSELRNAVANGFEGFDVYYQPIMDCDSGHMIGAEALMRFSMYQDKKKEPVSPVEFIPLLEETGLIIPAGRYVLDKAVSMCHEMRQYIPEFKINVNISYIQMVKSDIWKDILSSIKQYDLPPECLCAELTESGYTDMTPYFYKLRKKFEEKNIQFVLDDFGTGFSNLHCIVNMKPNYVKLDNNFTAKAMSNARDFELLKKIVEMVHSVDIRICIEGIEKEEWYQKLKEIHVDYLQGYLFGKPCEKNQFLNNFIFHCTDQENLTDL
;
A
#
# COMPACT_ATOMS: atom_id res chain seq x y z
N MET A 1 -11.31 24.15 59.92
CA MET A 1 -11.43 23.47 58.59
C MET A 1 -10.58 22.22 58.46
N ASP A 2 -9.37 22.18 59.01
CA ASP A 2 -8.48 20.99 58.89
C ASP A 2 -8.89 19.77 59.76
N THR A 3 -9.62 19.99 60.84
CA THR A 3 -10.00 18.94 61.81
C THR A 3 -11.21 18.14 61.34
N ASP A 4 -12.11 18.73 60.59
CA ASP A 4 -13.32 18.07 60.11
C ASP A 4 -13.07 17.18 58.91
N ILE A 5 -12.20 17.58 58.00
CA ILE A 5 -11.79 16.76 56.83
C ILE A 5 -11.02 15.53 57.27
N ARG A 6 -10.11 15.65 58.24
CA ARG A 6 -9.37 14.52 58.84
C ARG A 6 -10.28 13.53 59.60
N LYS A 7 -11.40 14.01 60.13
CA LYS A 7 -12.39 13.16 60.79
C LYS A 7 -13.25 12.39 59.78
N LEU A 8 -13.67 13.05 58.69
CA LEU A 8 -14.42 12.45 57.59
C LEU A 8 -13.60 11.37 56.88
N LEU A 9 -12.30 11.63 56.60
CA LEU A 9 -11.40 10.67 55.97
C LEU A 9 -11.06 9.46 56.86
N LYS A 10 -11.30 9.53 58.16
CA LYS A 10 -11.15 8.39 59.09
C LYS A 10 -12.36 7.46 59.14
N GLU A 11 -13.51 7.93 58.68
CA GLU A 11 -14.77 7.18 58.69
C GLU A 11 -15.08 6.49 57.35
N ILE A 12 -14.38 6.88 56.28
CA ILE A 12 -14.50 6.24 54.95
C ILE A 12 -13.46 5.15 54.83
N ALA A 13 -13.90 3.92 54.55
CA ALA A 13 -12.96 2.82 54.25
C ALA A 13 -12.10 3.20 53.03
N ALA A 14 -10.81 2.87 53.04
CA ALA A 14 -9.90 3.18 51.93
C ALA A 14 -10.41 2.63 50.58
N GLU A 15 -11.21 1.58 50.64
CA GLU A 15 -11.86 0.91 49.51
C GLU A 15 -13.01 1.75 48.89
N ASP A 16 -13.74 2.52 49.70
CA ASP A 16 -14.81 3.39 49.22
C ASP A 16 -14.27 4.65 48.53
N LEU A 17 -13.04 5.07 48.89
CA LEU A 17 -12.35 6.16 48.22
C LEU A 17 -12.02 5.85 46.77
N ILE A 18 -11.72 4.59 46.41
CA ILE A 18 -11.46 4.18 45.04
C ILE A 18 -12.68 4.42 44.15
N GLU A 19 -13.87 3.99 44.59
CA GLU A 19 -15.10 4.16 43.81
C GLU A 19 -15.50 5.65 43.71
N LEU A 20 -15.27 6.41 44.78
CA LEU A 20 -15.55 7.85 44.77
C LEU A 20 -14.69 8.63 43.78
N PHE A 21 -13.38 8.34 43.73
CA PHE A 21 -12.46 9.05 42.84
C PHE A 21 -12.44 8.44 41.41
N ALA A 22 -12.75 7.16 41.23
CA ALA A 22 -12.81 6.53 39.95
C ALA A 22 -13.77 7.19 38.95
N SER A 23 -14.86 7.78 39.47
CA SER A 23 -15.83 8.53 38.65
C SER A 23 -15.31 9.87 38.14
N CYS A 24 -14.22 10.40 38.72
CA CYS A 24 -13.63 11.70 38.41
C CYS A 24 -12.28 11.60 37.68
N MET A 25 -11.75 10.39 37.45
CA MET A 25 -10.43 10.15 36.91
C MET A 25 -10.52 9.23 35.71
N ASP A 26 -9.66 9.42 34.73
CA ASP A 26 -9.53 8.55 33.57
C ASP A 26 -8.63 7.32 33.86
N ASP A 27 -7.78 7.41 34.90
CA ASP A 27 -6.92 6.31 35.35
C ASP A 27 -7.71 5.32 36.22
N TYR A 28 -7.37 4.06 36.14
CA TYR A 28 -7.96 3.01 36.98
C TYR A 28 -7.26 2.99 38.35
N LEU A 29 -7.98 3.36 39.41
CA LEU A 29 -7.44 3.38 40.77
C LEU A 29 -7.43 1.98 41.38
N TYR A 30 -6.36 1.68 42.14
CA TYR A 30 -6.23 0.39 42.83
C TYR A 30 -5.64 0.54 44.24
N ILE A 31 -5.93 -0.47 45.07
CA ILE A 31 -5.30 -0.68 46.38
C ILE A 31 -4.99 -2.14 46.58
N ILE A 32 -3.78 -2.45 47.06
CA ILE A 32 -3.38 -3.76 47.54
C ILE A 32 -3.09 -3.66 49.03
N ASP A 33 -3.79 -4.48 49.81
CA ASP A 33 -3.43 -4.72 51.22
C ASP A 33 -2.35 -5.79 51.25
N LEU A 34 -1.10 -5.35 51.46
CA LEU A 34 0.09 -6.22 51.40
C LEU A 34 0.14 -7.22 52.58
N GLN A 35 -0.53 -6.88 53.70
CA GLN A 35 -0.57 -7.74 54.90
C GLN A 35 -1.65 -8.83 54.78
N LYS A 36 -2.80 -8.50 54.14
CA LYS A 36 -3.89 -9.44 53.92
C LYS A 36 -3.82 -10.13 52.53
N ASN A 37 -2.93 -9.65 51.69
CA ASN A 37 -2.79 -10.08 50.29
C ASN A 37 -4.10 -9.94 49.49
N THR A 38 -4.83 -8.81 49.71
CA THR A 38 -6.05 -8.52 48.96
C THR A 38 -5.81 -7.39 47.96
N PHE A 39 -6.47 -7.46 46.80
CA PHE A 39 -6.37 -6.48 45.72
C PHE A 39 -7.77 -5.99 45.34
N LYS A 40 -7.95 -4.68 45.32
CA LYS A 40 -9.17 -4.03 44.83
C LYS A 40 -8.83 -2.95 43.81
N ILE A 41 -9.61 -2.88 42.75
CA ILE A 41 -9.44 -1.94 41.64
C ILE A 41 -10.80 -1.36 41.23
N SER A 42 -10.80 -0.19 40.58
CA SER A 42 -12.03 0.47 40.11
C SER A 42 -12.83 -0.44 39.15
N GLN A 43 -14.17 -0.41 39.24
CA GLN A 43 -15.09 -1.27 38.49
C GLN A 43 -14.93 -1.14 36.96
N ALA A 44 -14.56 0.05 36.46
CA ALA A 44 -14.37 0.31 35.01
C ALA A 44 -13.33 -0.62 34.35
N VAL A 45 -12.37 -1.16 35.13
CA VAL A 45 -11.36 -2.11 34.62
C VAL A 45 -12.00 -3.44 34.23
N VAL A 46 -13.01 -3.89 34.99
CA VAL A 46 -13.69 -5.18 34.73
C VAL A 46 -14.41 -5.15 33.38
N ASP A 47 -14.85 -3.99 32.92
CA ASP A 47 -15.50 -3.84 31.63
C ASP A 47 -14.51 -3.84 30.45
N ARG A 48 -13.26 -3.48 30.72
CA ARG A 48 -12.21 -3.29 29.70
C ARG A 48 -11.28 -4.50 29.57
N PHE A 49 -10.89 -5.14 30.66
CA PHE A 49 -9.86 -6.19 30.70
C PHE A 49 -10.41 -7.56 31.12
N MET A 50 -9.60 -8.62 30.93
CA MET A 50 -9.93 -9.99 31.32
C MET A 50 -9.86 -10.19 32.84
N MET A 51 -10.67 -9.43 33.58
CA MET A 51 -10.79 -9.56 35.03
C MET A 51 -12.14 -10.19 35.39
N SER A 52 -12.11 -11.12 36.35
CA SER A 52 -13.32 -11.81 36.86
C SER A 52 -14.14 -10.96 37.85
N GLY A 53 -13.58 -9.85 38.30
CA GLY A 53 -14.19 -8.92 39.25
C GLY A 53 -13.21 -7.79 39.59
N ASN A 54 -13.68 -6.86 40.44
CA ASN A 54 -12.88 -5.72 40.90
C ASN A 54 -12.22 -5.92 42.28
N SER A 55 -12.40 -7.10 42.89
CA SER A 55 -11.81 -7.47 44.20
C SER A 55 -11.32 -8.91 44.18
N PHE A 56 -10.13 -9.15 44.74
CA PHE A 56 -9.45 -10.43 44.77
C PHE A 56 -8.87 -10.70 46.14
N ASP A 57 -9.12 -11.90 46.71
CA ASP A 57 -8.62 -12.32 48.02
C ASP A 57 -7.17 -12.81 47.98
N ASP A 58 -6.58 -12.98 46.80
CA ASP A 58 -5.18 -13.31 46.57
C ASP A 58 -4.61 -12.40 45.48
N ALA A 59 -4.06 -11.28 45.91
CA ALA A 59 -3.53 -10.23 45.03
C ALA A 59 -2.47 -10.76 44.08
N VAL A 60 -1.47 -11.47 44.62
CA VAL A 60 -0.30 -11.93 43.85
C VAL A 60 -0.71 -12.94 42.76
N ASN A 61 -1.58 -13.89 43.09
CA ASN A 61 -2.03 -14.88 42.11
C ASN A 61 -3.07 -14.35 41.14
N SER A 62 -3.78 -13.25 41.46
CA SER A 62 -4.77 -12.68 40.56
C SER A 62 -4.18 -12.15 39.25
N PHE A 63 -2.94 -11.68 39.27
CA PHE A 63 -2.23 -11.18 38.09
C PHE A 63 -2.06 -12.22 36.97
N GLN A 64 -2.06 -13.52 37.29
CA GLN A 64 -1.93 -14.58 36.27
C GLN A 64 -3.13 -14.63 35.29
N TYR A 65 -4.27 -14.07 35.61
CA TYR A 65 -5.47 -14.15 34.79
C TYR A 65 -5.56 -13.03 33.74
N PHE A 66 -5.03 -11.84 34.03
CA PHE A 66 -5.18 -10.69 33.17
C PHE A 66 -3.86 -10.07 32.71
N VAL A 67 -2.73 -10.44 33.34
CA VAL A 67 -1.41 -10.00 32.88
C VAL A 67 -0.88 -10.91 31.76
N TYR A 68 -0.29 -10.31 30.74
CA TYR A 68 0.34 -11.05 29.64
C TYR A 68 1.46 -11.97 30.15
N LYS A 69 1.50 -13.19 29.65
CA LYS A 69 2.31 -14.28 30.23
C LYS A 69 3.80 -13.93 30.44
N GLU A 70 4.40 -13.23 29.47
CA GLU A 70 5.83 -12.89 29.51
C GLU A 70 6.18 -11.83 30.55
N ASP A 71 5.21 -11.00 30.98
CA ASP A 71 5.44 -9.89 31.88
C ASP A 71 5.22 -10.26 33.36
N ARG A 72 4.71 -11.46 33.65
CA ARG A 72 4.31 -11.91 35.00
C ARG A 72 5.49 -12.02 35.98
N SER A 73 6.66 -12.49 35.52
CA SER A 73 7.83 -12.61 36.38
C SER A 73 8.33 -11.26 36.90
N MET A 74 8.36 -10.25 36.02
CA MET A 74 8.78 -8.89 36.37
C MET A 74 7.91 -8.28 37.47
N ILE A 75 6.58 -8.48 37.39
CA ILE A 75 5.63 -7.95 38.40
C ILE A 75 5.79 -8.70 39.71
N ALA A 76 5.97 -10.02 39.67
CA ALA A 76 6.17 -10.81 40.87
C ALA A 76 7.44 -10.40 41.64
N GLU A 77 8.55 -10.14 40.93
CA GLU A 77 9.80 -9.66 41.50
C GLU A 77 9.66 -8.28 42.14
N ASP A 78 8.97 -7.34 41.47
CA ASP A 78 8.72 -5.99 41.97
C ASP A 78 7.85 -6.00 43.24
N LEU A 79 6.74 -6.74 43.22
CA LEU A 79 5.86 -6.87 44.39
C LEU A 79 6.60 -7.54 45.55
N GLN A 80 7.48 -8.50 45.31
CA GLN A 80 8.29 -9.11 46.35
C GLN A 80 9.24 -8.10 46.96
N CYS A 81 9.93 -7.25 46.18
CA CYS A 81 10.78 -6.18 46.68
C CYS A 81 10.01 -5.18 47.55
N ILE A 82 8.78 -4.85 47.16
CA ILE A 82 7.88 -3.98 47.93
C ILE A 82 7.47 -4.66 49.24
N MET A 83 7.05 -5.90 49.22
CA MET A 83 6.66 -6.65 50.43
C MET A 83 7.81 -6.82 51.42
N GLU A 84 9.05 -6.95 50.93
CA GLU A 84 10.26 -7.00 51.74
C GLU A 84 10.69 -5.61 52.25
N GLY A 85 10.01 -4.56 51.86
CA GLY A 85 10.31 -3.15 52.28
C GLY A 85 11.58 -2.58 51.62
N LYS A 86 12.07 -3.21 50.54
CA LYS A 86 13.24 -2.73 49.80
C LYS A 86 12.92 -1.55 48.90
N GLU A 87 11.68 -1.47 48.40
CA GLU A 87 11.18 -0.41 47.56
C GLU A 87 9.84 0.13 48.09
N LYS A 88 9.60 1.42 47.85
CA LYS A 88 8.38 2.12 48.31
C LYS A 88 7.55 2.68 47.16
N ASP A 89 8.09 2.68 45.96
CA ASP A 89 7.44 3.16 44.78
C ASP A 89 7.28 2.01 43.78
N HIS A 90 6.09 1.85 43.24
CA HIS A 90 5.77 0.95 42.12
C HIS A 90 5.62 1.79 40.85
N ASN A 91 6.37 1.49 39.81
CA ASN A 91 6.24 2.19 38.52
C ASN A 91 6.73 1.29 37.40
N LEU A 92 5.81 0.49 36.84
CA LEU A 92 6.11 -0.48 35.80
C LEU A 92 5.29 -0.27 34.55
N TYR A 93 5.89 -0.65 33.42
CA TYR A 93 5.25 -0.72 32.12
C TYR A 93 5.14 -2.19 31.72
N TYR A 94 3.90 -2.68 31.52
CA TYR A 94 3.62 -4.05 31.15
C TYR A 94 2.27 -4.20 30.48
N ARG A 95 1.91 -5.40 30.04
CA ARG A 95 0.73 -5.67 29.23
C ARG A 95 -0.36 -6.36 30.04
N TRP A 96 -1.58 -5.83 29.95
CA TRP A 96 -2.79 -6.51 30.39
C TRP A 96 -3.55 -7.07 29.19
N LEU A 97 -4.33 -8.12 29.39
CA LEU A 97 -5.17 -8.73 28.37
C LEU A 97 -6.55 -8.05 28.38
N ASP A 98 -6.97 -7.53 27.22
CA ASP A 98 -8.35 -7.06 27.06
C ASP A 98 -9.35 -8.24 27.01
N LYS A 99 -10.66 -7.97 26.91
CA LYS A 99 -11.70 -9.01 26.86
C LYS A 99 -11.59 -9.99 25.69
N ASN A 100 -10.87 -9.62 24.63
CA ASN A 100 -10.60 -10.45 23.48
C ASN A 100 -9.28 -11.23 23.60
N GLY A 101 -8.57 -11.09 24.73
CA GLY A 101 -7.26 -11.71 24.95
C GLY A 101 -6.10 -10.99 24.26
N MET A 102 -6.31 -9.77 23.74
CA MET A 102 -5.28 -8.98 23.10
C MET A 102 -4.48 -8.19 24.14
N PRO A 103 -3.14 -8.13 24.00
CA PRO A 103 -2.28 -7.39 24.93
C PRO A 103 -2.42 -5.87 24.76
N VAL A 104 -2.69 -5.18 25.86
CA VAL A 104 -2.76 -3.73 25.95
C VAL A 104 -1.66 -3.24 26.89
N TRP A 105 -0.81 -2.35 26.41
CA TRP A 105 0.22 -1.74 27.25
C TRP A 105 -0.38 -0.80 28.30
N ILE A 106 0.04 -0.96 29.55
CA ILE A 106 -0.35 -0.12 30.66
C ILE A 106 0.90 0.42 31.40
N ASN A 107 0.75 1.54 32.07
CA ASN A 107 1.66 2.01 33.10
C ASN A 107 0.95 1.92 34.44
N CYS A 108 1.47 1.09 35.32
CA CYS A 108 1.00 0.93 36.68
C CYS A 108 1.91 1.69 37.64
N ARG A 109 1.36 2.62 38.37
CA ARG A 109 2.09 3.46 39.32
C ARG A 109 1.44 3.37 40.68
N GLY A 110 2.25 3.25 41.73
CA GLY A 110 1.74 3.19 43.08
C GLY A 110 2.77 3.58 44.12
N LYS A 111 2.29 3.85 45.34
CA LYS A 111 3.11 4.20 46.47
C LYS A 111 2.73 3.36 47.68
N VAL A 112 3.74 2.90 48.38
CA VAL A 112 3.59 2.10 49.61
C VAL A 112 3.31 3.02 50.78
N ILE A 113 2.31 2.64 51.58
CA ILE A 113 1.99 3.26 52.88
C ILE A 113 2.34 2.24 53.94
N ASP A 114 3.23 2.63 54.86
CA ASP A 114 3.64 1.79 55.97
C ASP A 114 2.60 1.85 57.14
N ASP A 115 2.55 0.80 57.93
CA ASP A 115 1.83 0.74 59.18
C ASP A 115 2.53 1.55 60.31
N LYS A 116 1.96 1.52 61.52
CA LYS A 116 2.53 2.23 62.68
C LYS A 116 3.90 1.70 63.08
N ASP A 117 4.26 0.50 62.71
CA ASP A 117 5.52 -0.19 63.05
C ASP A 117 6.56 -0.03 61.91
N GLY A 118 6.23 0.75 60.86
CA GLY A 118 7.12 1.03 59.72
C GLY A 118 7.20 -0.09 58.72
N LYS A 119 6.23 -1.04 58.72
CA LYS A 119 6.20 -2.16 57.75
C LYS A 119 5.22 -1.80 56.60
N PRO A 120 5.52 -2.23 55.38
CA PRO A 120 4.61 -2.07 54.24
C PRO A 120 3.20 -2.61 54.57
N HIS A 121 2.17 -1.77 54.36
CA HIS A 121 0.79 -2.20 54.63
C HIS A 121 -0.08 -2.06 53.39
N TYR A 122 -0.16 -0.89 52.78
CA TYR A 122 -0.95 -0.67 51.57
C TYR A 122 -0.06 -0.24 50.42
N LEU A 123 -0.30 -0.78 49.21
CA LEU A 123 0.16 -0.20 47.95
C LEU A 123 -1.06 0.43 47.26
N ILE A 124 -1.06 1.75 47.13
CA ILE A 124 -2.15 2.51 46.49
C ILE A 124 -1.62 3.18 45.24
N GLY A 125 -2.38 3.07 44.16
CA GLY A 125 -1.92 3.58 42.86
C GLY A 125 -2.99 3.69 41.80
N CYS A 126 -2.51 3.97 40.61
CA CYS A 126 -3.34 4.05 39.42
C CYS A 126 -2.68 3.31 38.25
N VAL A 127 -3.52 2.83 37.37
CA VAL A 127 -3.14 2.21 36.11
C VAL A 127 -3.72 3.05 34.99
N ASN A 128 -2.88 3.42 34.02
CA ASN A 128 -3.35 4.03 32.78
C ASN A 128 -2.95 3.19 31.56
N GLU A 129 -3.79 3.18 30.56
CA GLU A 129 -3.47 2.57 29.27
C GLU A 129 -2.49 3.45 28.51
N ILE A 130 -1.47 2.84 27.90
CA ILE A 130 -0.50 3.56 27.08
C ILE A 130 -0.96 3.44 25.62
N GLY A 131 -1.25 4.57 25.01
CA GLY A 131 -1.57 4.65 23.58
C GLY A 131 -2.89 5.34 23.25
N ASP A 132 -4.04 4.85 23.66
CA ASP A 132 -5.33 5.36 23.15
C ASP A 132 -6.16 6.18 24.15
N THR A 133 -5.72 6.39 25.39
CA THR A 133 -6.56 6.96 26.46
C THR A 133 -6.27 8.41 26.81
N GLN A 134 -5.25 9.04 26.22
CA GLN A 134 -5.01 10.46 26.46
C GLN A 134 -6.03 11.30 25.69
N ARG A 135 -6.82 12.11 26.41
CA ARG A 135 -7.76 13.08 25.81
C ARG A 135 -7.05 14.16 25.02
N ALA A 136 -5.82 14.50 25.41
CA ALA A 136 -5.01 15.51 24.75
C ALA A 136 -3.61 14.97 24.42
N ASP A 137 -3.08 15.36 23.28
CA ASP A 137 -1.70 15.08 22.88
C ASP A 137 -0.71 15.90 23.73
N ASN A 138 0.27 15.23 24.33
CA ASN A 138 1.23 15.86 25.22
C ASN A 138 2.23 16.80 24.54
N VAL A 139 2.38 16.71 23.22
CA VAL A 139 3.29 17.55 22.43
C VAL A 139 2.59 18.82 21.97
N SER A 140 1.46 18.67 21.30
CA SER A 140 0.70 19.80 20.74
C SER A 140 -0.25 20.43 21.75
N GLY A 141 -0.69 19.70 22.78
CA GLY A 141 -1.72 20.11 23.73
C GLY A 141 -3.15 20.06 23.17
N LEU A 142 -3.31 19.56 21.94
CA LEU A 142 -4.60 19.43 21.26
C LEU A 142 -5.37 18.20 21.73
N LEU A 143 -6.69 18.23 21.60
CA LEU A 143 -7.52 17.03 21.75
C LEU A 143 -7.17 15.99 20.69
N GLY A 144 -7.21 14.71 21.08
CA GLY A 144 -6.82 13.59 20.23
C GLY A 144 -7.96 12.99 19.41
N GLU A 145 -7.65 11.89 18.74
CA GLU A 145 -8.58 11.14 17.86
C GLU A 145 -9.85 10.68 18.59
N ARG A 146 -9.74 10.30 19.86
CA ARG A 146 -10.90 9.87 20.67
C ARG A 146 -11.95 10.98 20.80
N GLU A 147 -11.51 12.21 21.07
CA GLU A 147 -12.43 13.35 21.19
C GLU A 147 -13.02 13.76 19.84
N LEU A 148 -12.22 13.64 18.75
CA LEU A 148 -12.71 13.77 17.38
C LEU A 148 -13.80 12.74 17.08
N HIS A 149 -13.58 11.47 17.40
CA HIS A 149 -14.57 10.39 17.24
C HIS A 149 -15.86 10.68 17.98
N SER A 150 -15.76 11.07 19.25
CA SER A 150 -16.92 11.42 20.08
C SER A 150 -17.69 12.59 19.49
N TYR A 151 -16.99 13.61 19.00
CA TYR A 151 -17.61 14.78 18.40
C TYR A 151 -18.35 14.42 17.10
N ILE A 152 -17.69 13.71 16.18
CA ILE A 152 -18.29 13.27 14.90
C ILE A 152 -19.52 12.43 15.15
N SER A 153 -19.44 11.43 16.05
CA SER A 153 -20.55 10.51 16.33
C SER A 153 -21.78 11.20 16.96
N SER A 154 -21.56 12.29 17.71
CA SER A 154 -22.65 12.99 18.42
C SER A 154 -23.22 14.19 17.66
N HIS A 155 -22.45 14.87 16.79
CA HIS A 155 -22.82 16.14 16.20
C HIS A 155 -23.00 16.11 14.69
N ILE A 156 -22.29 15.26 13.94
CA ILE A 156 -22.45 15.19 12.49
C ILE A 156 -23.71 14.40 12.13
N LYS A 157 -24.67 15.07 11.50
CA LYS A 157 -25.95 14.51 11.05
C LYS A 157 -26.08 14.65 9.54
N ASP A 158 -27.00 13.91 8.93
CA ASP A 158 -27.27 13.85 7.48
C ASP A 158 -27.52 15.22 6.79
N SER A 159 -27.68 16.31 7.56
CA SER A 159 -27.98 17.64 7.05
C SER A 159 -26.87 18.69 7.28
N SER A 160 -25.74 18.28 7.81
CA SER A 160 -24.67 19.23 8.16
C SER A 160 -23.85 19.67 6.92
N SER A 161 -23.52 20.96 6.85
CA SER A 161 -22.73 21.59 5.78
C SER A 161 -21.27 21.78 6.19
N GLU A 162 -20.74 20.83 6.93
CA GLU A 162 -19.40 20.88 7.53
C GLU A 162 -18.34 20.33 6.59
N TYR A 163 -17.11 20.83 6.75
CA TYR A 163 -15.93 20.25 6.12
C TYR A 163 -15.04 19.60 7.19
N LEU A 164 -14.46 18.44 6.83
CA LEU A 164 -13.37 17.82 7.56
C LEU A 164 -12.10 18.05 6.75
N ILE A 165 -11.10 18.67 7.38
CA ILE A 165 -9.84 19.05 6.73
C ILE A 165 -8.72 18.26 7.40
N HIS A 166 -8.16 17.29 6.70
CA HIS A 166 -7.08 16.44 7.17
C HIS A 166 -5.74 16.97 6.67
N ILE A 167 -4.87 17.40 7.57
CA ILE A 167 -3.58 18.03 7.27
C ILE A 167 -2.46 17.10 7.73
N GLY A 168 -1.44 16.91 6.90
CA GLY A 168 -0.21 16.20 7.26
C GLY A 168 1.03 16.99 6.85
N ILE A 169 2.09 16.93 7.67
CA ILE A 169 3.37 17.57 7.38
C ILE A 169 4.12 16.70 6.35
N ASP A 170 4.54 17.31 5.26
CA ASP A 170 5.29 16.59 4.23
C ASP A 170 6.74 16.34 4.68
N GLY A 171 7.17 15.09 4.59
CA GLY A 171 8.56 14.70 4.91
C GLY A 171 8.92 14.76 6.41
N PHE A 172 7.97 14.73 7.33
CA PHE A 172 8.22 14.85 8.78
C PHE A 172 9.25 13.84 9.32
N ASN A 173 9.30 12.62 8.79
CA ASN A 173 10.29 11.63 9.17
C ASN A 173 11.73 12.10 8.88
N ALA A 174 11.96 12.86 7.82
CA ALA A 174 13.28 13.43 7.51
C ALA A 174 13.69 14.52 8.52
N ILE A 175 12.72 15.29 9.05
CA ILE A 175 12.96 16.26 10.12
C ILE A 175 13.45 15.54 11.38
N ASN A 176 12.75 14.49 11.80
CA ASN A 176 13.16 13.66 12.94
C ASN A 176 14.53 13.01 12.73
N GLY A 177 14.79 12.48 11.53
CA GLY A 177 16.05 11.84 11.19
C GLY A 177 17.24 12.79 11.18
N THR A 178 17.03 14.05 10.79
CA THR A 178 18.10 15.04 10.63
C THR A 178 18.32 15.89 11.87
N LEU A 179 17.24 16.34 12.53
CA LEU A 179 17.27 17.31 13.63
C LEU A 179 16.91 16.71 15.01
N GLY A 180 16.55 15.43 15.02
CA GLY A 180 16.17 14.69 16.23
C GLY A 180 14.72 14.88 16.66
N VAL A 181 14.21 13.93 17.45
CA VAL A 181 12.80 13.84 17.87
C VAL A 181 12.36 15.07 18.70
N ASN A 182 13.23 15.62 19.55
CA ASN A 182 12.90 16.81 20.34
C ASN A 182 12.62 18.04 19.46
N TYR A 183 13.36 18.20 18.36
CA TYR A 183 13.10 19.26 17.42
C TYR A 183 11.85 18.99 16.58
N GLY A 184 11.61 17.72 16.21
CA GLY A 184 10.35 17.31 15.58
C GLY A 184 9.14 17.62 16.44
N ASN A 185 9.19 17.35 17.75
CA ASN A 185 8.13 17.72 18.70
C ASN A 185 7.90 19.24 18.76
N TYR A 186 8.97 20.02 18.72
CA TYR A 186 8.87 21.49 18.63
C TYR A 186 8.17 21.93 17.33
N VAL A 187 8.50 21.31 16.19
CA VAL A 187 7.84 21.57 14.90
C VAL A 187 6.36 21.21 14.97
N LEU A 188 6.01 20.02 15.51
CA LEU A 188 4.62 19.60 15.67
C LEU A 188 3.82 20.63 16.47
N LYS A 189 4.34 21.07 17.61
CA LYS A 189 3.68 22.10 18.43
C LYS A 189 3.53 23.41 17.67
N SER A 190 4.58 23.87 17.00
CA SER A 190 4.55 25.13 16.27
C SER A 190 3.56 25.09 15.09
N VAL A 191 3.46 23.97 14.38
CA VAL A 191 2.45 23.78 13.33
C VAL A 191 1.04 23.79 13.92
N ALA A 192 0.82 23.11 15.04
CA ALA A 192 -0.46 23.15 15.76
C ALA A 192 -0.85 24.58 16.13
N ASP A 193 0.09 25.36 16.68
CA ASP A 193 -0.12 26.77 17.05
C ASP A 193 -0.38 27.65 15.81
N CYS A 194 0.33 27.44 14.71
CA CYS A 194 0.09 28.11 13.43
C CYS A 194 -1.32 27.84 12.91
N ILE A 195 -1.74 26.58 12.88
CA ILE A 195 -3.08 26.19 12.43
C ILE A 195 -4.12 26.83 13.35
N ASN A 196 -4.00 26.63 14.65
CA ASN A 196 -4.95 27.13 15.65
C ASN A 196 -5.13 28.66 15.58
N SER A 197 -4.06 29.40 15.32
CA SER A 197 -4.10 30.87 15.15
C SER A 197 -4.90 31.33 13.92
N CYS A 198 -5.17 30.42 12.98
CA CYS A 198 -5.95 30.70 11.77
C CYS A 198 -7.44 30.40 11.94
N LEU A 199 -7.81 29.63 12.96
CA LEU A 199 -9.17 29.14 13.18
C LEU A 199 -10.04 30.17 13.90
N SER A 200 -11.35 30.06 13.67
CA SER A 200 -12.40 30.77 14.41
C SER A 200 -12.99 29.88 15.52
N ASP A 201 -13.91 30.44 16.33
CA ASP A 201 -14.61 29.70 17.39
C ASP A 201 -15.47 28.52 16.85
N ASN A 202 -15.87 28.57 15.59
CA ASN A 202 -16.67 27.54 14.92
C ASN A 202 -15.81 26.48 14.24
N GLN A 203 -14.48 26.53 14.39
CA GLN A 203 -13.53 25.58 13.82
C GLN A 203 -12.73 24.92 14.94
N LYS A 204 -12.60 23.59 14.93
CA LYS A 204 -11.95 22.82 15.99
C LYS A 204 -10.81 22.00 15.43
N LEU A 205 -9.64 22.12 16.06
CA LEU A 205 -8.41 21.39 15.68
C LEU A 205 -8.18 20.20 16.60
N TYR A 206 -7.84 19.07 16.00
CA TYR A 206 -7.47 17.84 16.69
C TYR A 206 -6.11 17.34 16.18
N HIS A 207 -5.31 16.76 17.08
CA HIS A 207 -4.12 15.99 16.70
C HIS A 207 -4.51 14.51 16.57
N ILE A 208 -4.20 13.89 15.43
CA ILE A 208 -4.65 12.52 15.16
C ILE A 208 -3.56 11.52 15.49
N VAL A 209 -2.52 11.49 14.70
CA VAL A 209 -1.38 10.59 14.89
C VAL A 209 -0.14 11.18 14.22
N ALA A 210 1.02 11.05 14.85
CA ALA A 210 2.32 11.48 14.33
C ALA A 210 2.34 12.94 13.87
N ASP A 211 2.28 13.22 12.58
CA ASP A 211 2.31 14.54 11.96
C ASP A 211 0.95 14.97 11.36
N GLU A 212 -0.13 14.29 11.76
CA GLU A 212 -1.46 14.49 11.18
C GLU A 212 -2.40 15.25 12.11
N TYR A 213 -3.09 16.25 11.55
CA TYR A 213 -4.09 17.08 12.22
C TYR A 213 -5.42 17.01 11.48
N MET A 214 -6.52 17.16 12.22
CA MET A 214 -7.86 17.24 11.67
C MET A 214 -8.56 18.51 12.13
N ILE A 215 -9.13 19.26 11.19
CA ILE A 215 -10.00 20.40 11.50
C ILE A 215 -11.44 19.99 11.18
N ILE A 216 -12.34 20.22 12.13
CA ILE A 216 -13.78 20.26 11.88
C ILE A 216 -14.14 21.71 11.61
N ASP A 217 -14.57 22.00 10.41
CA ASP A 217 -14.91 23.34 9.93
C ASP A 217 -16.42 23.48 9.77
N LEU A 218 -17.03 24.22 10.68
CA LEU A 218 -18.48 24.51 10.69
C LEU A 218 -18.80 25.87 10.06
N GLU A 219 -17.79 26.61 9.62
CA GLU A 219 -17.93 27.99 9.12
C GLU A 219 -17.91 28.08 7.60
N SER A 220 -17.08 27.28 6.96
CA SER A 220 -16.95 27.29 5.50
C SER A 220 -18.17 26.65 4.83
N HIS A 221 -18.71 27.33 3.84
CA HIS A 221 -19.89 26.87 3.09
C HIS A 221 -19.56 26.46 1.66
N THR A 222 -18.40 26.89 1.14
CA THR A 222 -17.95 26.63 -0.22
C THR A 222 -16.53 26.07 -0.26
N LYS A 223 -16.16 25.43 -1.37
CA LYS A 223 -14.76 25.01 -1.60
C LYS A 223 -13.79 26.19 -1.55
N ASP A 224 -14.22 27.37 -1.99
CA ASP A 224 -13.39 28.58 -1.99
C ASP A 224 -13.10 29.08 -0.57
N ASP A 225 -14.08 29.01 0.36
CA ASP A 225 -13.86 29.37 1.77
C ASP A 225 -12.80 28.49 2.40
N VAL A 226 -12.88 27.15 2.19
CA VAL A 226 -11.90 26.20 2.68
C VAL A 226 -10.52 26.46 2.07
N MET A 227 -10.45 26.80 0.79
CA MET A 227 -9.18 27.15 0.13
C MET A 227 -8.58 28.46 0.67
N LEU A 228 -9.40 29.40 1.10
CA LEU A 228 -8.92 30.63 1.78
C LEU A 228 -8.32 30.29 3.14
N LEU A 229 -8.98 29.44 3.92
CA LEU A 229 -8.44 28.94 5.20
C LEU A 229 -7.10 28.22 4.99
N GLN A 230 -7.04 27.31 4.01
CA GLN A 230 -5.82 26.56 3.67
C GLN A 230 -4.66 27.50 3.30
N LYS A 231 -4.90 28.51 2.46
CA LYS A 231 -3.89 29.52 2.10
C LYS A 231 -3.40 30.31 3.33
N LYS A 232 -4.32 30.65 4.26
CA LYS A 232 -3.99 31.35 5.50
C LYS A 232 -3.08 30.49 6.39
N ILE A 233 -3.38 29.18 6.50
CA ILE A 233 -2.55 28.21 7.25
C ILE A 233 -1.17 28.08 6.59
N CYS A 234 -1.07 27.86 5.30
CA CYS A 234 0.20 27.78 4.58
C CYS A 234 1.07 29.01 4.79
N LYS A 235 0.47 30.20 4.71
CA LYS A 235 1.18 31.47 4.97
C LYS A 235 1.73 31.54 6.39
N LYS A 236 0.97 31.09 7.39
CA LYS A 236 1.43 31.06 8.79
C LYS A 236 2.60 30.08 8.99
N ILE A 237 2.56 28.94 8.35
CA ILE A 237 3.65 27.96 8.37
C ILE A 237 4.90 28.54 7.67
N GLU A 238 4.74 29.24 6.56
CA GLU A 238 5.86 29.95 5.91
C GLU A 238 6.47 31.02 6.81
N GLU A 239 5.65 31.83 7.49
CA GLU A 239 6.10 32.81 8.50
C GLU A 239 6.91 32.13 9.62
N PHE A 240 6.47 30.97 10.09
CA PHE A 240 7.22 30.16 11.06
C PHE A 240 8.57 29.69 10.53
N ILE A 241 8.61 29.12 9.32
CA ILE A 241 9.87 28.68 8.67
C ILE A 241 10.86 29.82 8.53
N ILE A 242 10.40 31.00 8.14
CA ILE A 242 11.21 32.21 8.04
C ILE A 242 11.75 32.63 9.42
N SER A 243 10.91 32.60 10.46
CA SER A 243 11.31 32.94 11.84
C SER A 243 12.40 32.00 12.38
N GLU A 244 12.38 30.73 11.98
CA GLU A 244 13.40 29.71 12.24
C GLU A 244 14.65 29.84 11.34
N LYS A 245 14.75 30.89 10.54
CA LYS A 245 15.86 31.18 9.62
C LYS A 245 16.13 30.00 8.65
N TYR A 246 15.07 29.34 8.18
CA TYR A 246 15.12 28.17 7.29
C TYR A 246 15.91 26.97 7.85
N LYS A 247 16.03 26.85 9.18
CA LYS A 247 16.64 25.68 9.82
C LYS A 247 15.90 24.38 9.46
N VAL A 248 14.60 24.50 9.24
CA VAL A 248 13.75 23.45 8.70
C VAL A 248 12.91 24.03 7.56
N VAL A 249 12.74 23.22 6.50
CA VAL A 249 11.86 23.57 5.37
C VAL A 249 10.95 22.37 5.13
N PHE A 250 9.67 22.61 5.15
CA PHE A 250 8.64 21.61 4.88
C PHE A 250 7.39 22.28 4.32
N THR A 251 6.50 21.46 3.79
CA THR A 251 5.16 21.85 3.35
C THR A 251 4.10 21.03 4.09
N ILE A 252 2.86 21.34 3.86
CA ILE A 252 1.73 20.55 4.35
C ILE A 252 0.86 20.11 3.17
N SER A 253 0.42 18.87 3.20
CA SER A 253 -0.60 18.37 2.30
C SER A 253 -1.95 18.28 3.00
N THR A 254 -3.05 18.52 2.27
CA THR A 254 -4.37 18.67 2.85
C THR A 254 -5.43 17.89 2.08
N GLY A 255 -6.05 16.92 2.74
CA GLY A 255 -7.25 16.22 2.26
C GLY A 255 -8.51 16.89 2.80
N ILE A 256 -9.46 17.23 1.95
CA ILE A 256 -10.68 17.96 2.31
C ILE A 256 -11.90 17.10 1.97
N ILE A 257 -12.80 16.97 2.92
CA ILE A 257 -13.98 16.13 2.81
C ILE A 257 -15.21 16.99 3.14
N TYR A 258 -16.20 16.99 2.27
CA TYR A 258 -17.47 17.60 2.57
C TYR A 258 -18.36 16.63 3.35
N ALA A 259 -18.68 16.93 4.59
CA ALA A 259 -19.34 16.01 5.52
C ALA A 259 -20.71 15.50 5.05
N LYS A 260 -21.44 16.29 4.23
CA LYS A 260 -22.72 15.88 3.62
C LYS A 260 -22.57 14.68 2.67
N MET A 261 -21.38 14.40 2.17
CA MET A 261 -21.10 13.24 1.31
C MET A 261 -20.87 11.95 2.10
N LEU A 262 -20.86 12.00 3.43
CA LEU A 262 -20.37 10.93 4.27
C LEU A 262 -21.47 10.25 5.07
N LEU A 263 -21.20 8.99 5.34
CA LEU A 263 -22.02 8.06 6.08
C LEU A 263 -21.87 8.27 7.61
N LYS A 264 -22.75 7.64 8.40
CA LYS A 264 -22.95 7.85 9.84
C LYS A 264 -21.83 7.38 10.76
N TYR A 265 -20.76 6.75 10.24
CA TYR A 265 -19.78 6.05 11.07
C TYR A 265 -18.39 6.67 10.99
N TYR A 266 -17.80 6.92 12.16
CA TYR A 266 -16.44 7.47 12.29
C TYR A 266 -15.38 6.69 11.50
N ASP A 267 -15.43 5.37 11.51
CA ASP A 267 -14.46 4.53 10.82
C ASP A 267 -14.42 4.78 9.31
N GLU A 268 -15.55 5.14 8.71
CA GLU A 268 -15.62 5.53 7.29
C GLU A 268 -15.00 6.90 7.06
N TYR A 269 -15.29 7.87 7.93
CA TYR A 269 -14.65 9.19 7.89
C TYR A 269 -13.13 9.07 7.98
N ARG A 270 -12.64 8.24 8.90
CA ARG A 270 -11.21 8.03 9.09
C ARG A 270 -10.54 7.44 7.85
N LYS A 271 -11.13 6.42 7.24
CA LYS A 271 -10.62 5.80 6.00
C LYS A 271 -10.58 6.80 4.84
N ILE A 272 -11.64 7.57 4.66
CA ILE A 272 -11.76 8.57 3.60
C ILE A 272 -10.79 9.74 3.85
N ALA A 273 -10.61 10.17 5.11
CA ALA A 273 -9.66 11.21 5.48
C ALA A 273 -8.23 10.81 5.16
N VAL A 274 -7.82 9.58 5.55
CA VAL A 274 -6.51 9.02 5.23
C VAL A 274 -6.31 8.91 3.71
N PHE A 275 -7.32 8.44 2.98
CA PHE A 275 -7.29 8.39 1.52
C PHE A 275 -7.09 9.79 0.92
N SER A 276 -7.88 10.78 1.36
CA SER A 276 -7.82 12.14 0.83
C SER A 276 -6.46 12.81 1.08
N LEU A 277 -5.88 12.62 2.28
CA LEU A 277 -4.55 13.11 2.59
C LEU A 277 -3.47 12.40 1.75
N LYS A 278 -3.60 11.08 1.55
CA LYS A 278 -2.68 10.32 0.69
C LYS A 278 -2.72 10.82 -0.76
N GLN A 279 -3.92 11.13 -1.30
CA GLN A 279 -4.04 11.73 -2.62
C GLN A 279 -3.36 13.10 -2.70
N ALA A 280 -3.57 13.96 -1.69
CA ALA A 280 -2.90 15.25 -1.62
C ALA A 280 -1.36 15.11 -1.59
N LYS A 281 -0.82 14.20 -0.76
CA LYS A 281 0.63 13.91 -0.70
C LYS A 281 1.19 13.36 -2.03
N SER A 282 0.40 12.59 -2.79
CA SER A 282 0.84 12.03 -4.09
C SER A 282 1.04 13.08 -5.19
N MET A 283 0.54 14.30 -5.00
CA MET A 283 0.74 15.43 -5.93
C MET A 283 2.15 16.07 -5.83
N GLY A 284 3.06 15.46 -5.06
CA GLY A 284 4.44 15.94 -4.92
C GLY A 284 4.71 16.79 -3.69
N GLY A 285 3.81 16.79 -2.70
CA GLY A 285 3.81 17.64 -1.52
C GLY A 285 3.14 19.01 -1.77
N ASN A 286 2.75 19.71 -0.68
CA ASN A 286 1.97 20.95 -0.72
C ASN A 286 0.65 20.82 -1.51
N GLY A 287 0.13 19.60 -1.61
CA GLY A 287 -1.08 19.28 -2.38
C GLY A 287 -2.35 19.55 -1.58
N VAL A 288 -3.43 19.90 -2.31
CA VAL A 288 -4.78 20.00 -1.75
C VAL A 288 -5.69 19.08 -2.57
N TYR A 289 -6.36 18.15 -1.91
CA TYR A 289 -7.26 17.22 -2.56
C TYR A 289 -8.65 17.29 -1.92
N PHE A 290 -9.66 17.57 -2.73
CA PHE A 290 -11.05 17.43 -2.33
C PHE A 290 -11.52 16.01 -2.62
N PHE A 291 -12.11 15.36 -1.63
CA PHE A 291 -12.61 14.00 -1.77
C PHE A 291 -13.62 13.89 -2.91
N GLU A 292 -13.37 12.96 -3.82
CA GLU A 292 -14.28 12.55 -4.89
C GLU A 292 -14.56 11.03 -4.71
N LYS A 293 -15.85 10.67 -4.79
CA LYS A 293 -16.30 9.31 -4.51
C LYS A 293 -15.76 8.31 -5.53
N GLU A 294 -15.71 8.72 -6.79
CA GLU A 294 -15.22 7.92 -7.91
C GLU A 294 -13.76 7.51 -7.72
N ASP A 295 -12.91 8.43 -7.27
CA ASP A 295 -11.50 8.14 -6.98
C ASP A 295 -11.34 7.15 -5.83
N TYR A 296 -12.22 7.25 -4.82
CA TYR A 296 -12.21 6.33 -3.69
C TYR A 296 -12.70 4.92 -4.08
N GLU A 297 -13.70 4.82 -4.93
CA GLU A 297 -14.15 3.55 -5.49
C GLU A 297 -13.05 2.87 -6.31
N LEU A 298 -12.32 3.63 -7.12
CA LEU A 298 -11.13 3.14 -7.84
C LEU A 298 -10.02 2.68 -6.89
N PHE A 299 -9.78 3.41 -5.81
CA PHE A 299 -8.82 3.01 -4.78
C PHE A 299 -9.23 1.70 -4.11
N LEU A 300 -10.49 1.56 -3.70
CA LEU A 300 -11.01 0.32 -3.10
C LEU A 300 -10.90 -0.86 -4.07
N ARG A 301 -11.18 -0.65 -5.37
CA ARG A 301 -10.99 -1.68 -6.40
C ARG A 301 -9.53 -2.11 -6.49
N LYS A 302 -8.58 -1.17 -6.52
CA LYS A 302 -7.15 -1.48 -6.54
C LYS A 302 -6.71 -2.29 -5.31
N GLU A 303 -7.15 -1.90 -4.11
CA GLU A 303 -6.82 -2.63 -2.88
C GLU A 303 -7.44 -4.05 -2.86
N LYS A 304 -8.66 -4.20 -3.39
CA LYS A 304 -9.28 -5.52 -3.59
C LYS A 304 -8.44 -6.38 -4.54
N ILE A 305 -8.06 -5.84 -5.70
CA ILE A 305 -7.22 -6.58 -6.67
C ILE A 305 -5.88 -6.97 -6.03
N LYS A 306 -5.20 -6.07 -5.28
CA LYS A 306 -3.95 -6.40 -4.58
C LYS A 306 -4.13 -7.56 -3.58
N SER A 307 -5.23 -7.58 -2.85
CA SER A 307 -5.54 -8.67 -1.91
C SER A 307 -5.73 -10.00 -2.66
N GLU A 308 -6.52 -9.99 -3.73
CA GLU A 308 -6.75 -11.19 -4.55
C GLU A 308 -5.49 -11.70 -5.24
N LEU A 309 -4.62 -10.81 -5.72
CA LEU A 309 -3.32 -11.19 -6.30
C LEU A 309 -2.42 -11.88 -5.28
N ARG A 310 -2.36 -11.38 -4.02
CA ARG A 310 -1.60 -12.05 -2.95
C ARG A 310 -2.14 -13.45 -2.66
N ASN A 311 -3.45 -13.56 -2.55
CA ASN A 311 -4.12 -14.84 -2.31
C ASN A 311 -3.87 -15.82 -3.46
N ALA A 312 -3.99 -15.37 -4.70
CA ALA A 312 -3.76 -16.18 -5.89
C ALA A 312 -2.32 -16.72 -5.95
N VAL A 313 -1.32 -15.87 -5.71
CA VAL A 313 0.10 -16.30 -5.70
C VAL A 313 0.37 -17.28 -4.55
N ALA A 314 -0.20 -17.06 -3.36
CA ALA A 314 -0.05 -17.96 -2.22
C ALA A 314 -0.73 -19.33 -2.43
N ASN A 315 -1.81 -19.38 -3.21
CA ASN A 315 -2.59 -20.59 -3.51
C ASN A 315 -2.23 -21.24 -4.87
N GLY A 316 -0.99 -21.14 -5.31
CA GLY A 316 -0.51 -21.82 -6.52
C GLY A 316 -0.98 -21.18 -7.82
N PHE A 317 -1.14 -19.86 -7.82
CA PHE A 317 -1.56 -19.03 -8.96
C PHE A 317 -3.01 -19.28 -9.43
N GLU A 318 -3.91 -19.62 -8.51
CA GLU A 318 -5.33 -19.72 -8.80
C GLU A 318 -5.85 -18.39 -9.38
N GLY A 319 -6.56 -18.46 -10.52
CA GLY A 319 -7.06 -17.29 -11.25
C GLY A 319 -6.07 -16.70 -12.26
N PHE A 320 -4.78 -17.05 -12.20
CA PHE A 320 -3.83 -16.71 -13.25
C PHE A 320 -3.95 -17.68 -14.44
N ASP A 321 -3.77 -17.12 -15.63
CA ASP A 321 -3.75 -17.86 -16.89
C ASP A 321 -2.76 -17.21 -17.87
N VAL A 322 -2.39 -17.94 -18.92
CA VAL A 322 -1.53 -17.42 -20.00
C VAL A 322 -2.25 -17.62 -21.32
N TYR A 323 -2.50 -16.51 -22.00
CA TYR A 323 -3.07 -16.49 -23.33
C TYR A 323 -1.95 -16.31 -24.35
N TYR A 324 -2.16 -16.81 -25.55
CA TYR A 324 -1.18 -16.78 -26.62
C TYR A 324 -1.76 -16.07 -27.84
N GLN A 325 -0.97 -15.15 -28.41
CA GLN A 325 -1.34 -14.45 -29.65
C GLN A 325 -0.30 -14.74 -30.73
N PRO A 326 -0.71 -15.14 -31.96
CA PRO A 326 0.22 -15.49 -33.03
C PRO A 326 1.00 -14.29 -33.53
N ILE A 327 2.27 -14.53 -33.88
CA ILE A 327 3.15 -13.60 -34.59
C ILE A 327 3.42 -14.21 -35.95
N MET A 328 3.17 -13.42 -36.99
CA MET A 328 3.26 -13.86 -38.40
C MET A 328 4.48 -13.24 -39.05
N ASP A 329 5.13 -14.00 -39.92
CA ASP A 329 6.08 -13.45 -40.87
C ASP A 329 5.31 -12.75 -42.00
N CYS A 330 5.68 -11.50 -42.29
CA CYS A 330 4.92 -10.66 -43.21
C CYS A 330 5.02 -11.14 -44.66
N ASP A 331 6.16 -11.63 -45.08
CA ASP A 331 6.38 -12.05 -46.46
C ASP A 331 5.72 -13.39 -46.79
N SER A 332 5.94 -14.38 -45.94
CA SER A 332 5.42 -15.73 -46.16
C SER A 332 3.97 -15.92 -45.70
N GLY A 333 3.51 -15.07 -44.78
CA GLY A 333 2.21 -15.19 -44.11
C GLY A 333 2.12 -16.37 -43.12
N HIS A 334 3.25 -17.05 -42.84
CA HIS A 334 3.28 -18.18 -41.90
C HIS A 334 3.50 -17.70 -40.46
N MET A 335 2.94 -18.45 -39.51
CA MET A 335 3.17 -18.23 -38.10
C MET A 335 4.61 -18.63 -37.71
N ILE A 336 5.36 -17.70 -37.09
CA ILE A 336 6.73 -17.91 -36.64
C ILE A 336 6.84 -18.05 -35.13
N GLY A 337 5.83 -17.63 -34.41
CA GLY A 337 5.83 -17.62 -32.96
C GLY A 337 4.52 -17.14 -32.35
N ALA A 338 4.54 -16.95 -31.06
CA ALA A 338 3.43 -16.33 -30.33
C ALA A 338 3.94 -15.49 -29.14
N GLU A 339 3.16 -14.52 -28.76
CA GLU A 339 3.35 -13.79 -27.52
C GLU A 339 2.53 -14.42 -26.38
N ALA A 340 3.18 -14.64 -25.24
CA ALA A 340 2.58 -15.14 -24.01
C ALA A 340 2.10 -13.97 -23.14
N LEU A 341 0.80 -13.85 -23.00
CA LEU A 341 0.13 -12.73 -22.38
C LEU A 341 -0.52 -13.16 -21.05
N MET A 342 -0.03 -12.64 -19.94
CA MET A 342 -0.58 -12.90 -18.61
C MET A 342 -2.04 -12.45 -18.53
N ARG A 343 -2.88 -13.28 -17.95
CA ARG A 343 -4.28 -13.00 -17.63
C ARG A 343 -4.53 -13.26 -16.16
N PHE A 344 -5.43 -12.51 -15.59
CA PHE A 344 -5.87 -12.71 -14.20
C PHE A 344 -7.37 -12.54 -14.09
N SER A 345 -8.00 -13.37 -13.27
CA SER A 345 -9.42 -13.27 -12.94
C SER A 345 -9.61 -13.47 -11.45
N MET A 346 -10.43 -12.61 -10.86
CA MET A 346 -10.91 -12.77 -9.49
C MET A 346 -12.11 -13.70 -9.45
N TYR A 347 -12.38 -14.29 -8.29
CA TYR A 347 -13.61 -15.01 -8.04
C TYR A 347 -14.51 -14.19 -7.11
N GLN A 348 -15.68 -13.79 -7.62
CA GLN A 348 -16.72 -13.15 -6.82
C GLN A 348 -17.99 -14.00 -6.88
N ASP A 349 -18.51 -14.42 -5.73
CA ASP A 349 -19.71 -15.27 -5.63
C ASP A 349 -19.65 -16.53 -6.54
N LYS A 350 -18.47 -17.14 -6.63
CA LYS A 350 -18.15 -18.28 -7.52
C LYS A 350 -18.19 -17.96 -9.03
N LYS A 351 -18.29 -16.68 -9.41
CA LYS A 351 -18.17 -16.24 -10.80
C LYS A 351 -16.76 -15.72 -11.07
N LYS A 352 -16.20 -16.13 -12.20
CA LYS A 352 -14.89 -15.66 -12.68
C LYS A 352 -15.10 -14.25 -13.27
N GLU A 353 -14.44 -13.25 -12.69
CA GLU A 353 -14.42 -11.85 -13.16
C GLU A 353 -13.03 -11.55 -13.71
N PRO A 354 -12.86 -11.36 -15.04
CA PRO A 354 -11.57 -11.02 -15.61
C PRO A 354 -11.14 -9.62 -15.19
N VAL A 355 -9.87 -9.45 -14.83
CA VAL A 355 -9.23 -8.17 -14.52
C VAL A 355 -8.34 -7.78 -15.68
N SER A 356 -8.42 -6.53 -16.11
CA SER A 356 -7.61 -6.03 -17.22
C SER A 356 -6.11 -6.03 -16.87
N PRO A 357 -5.20 -6.42 -17.80
CA PRO A 357 -3.76 -6.29 -17.61
C PRO A 357 -3.32 -4.89 -17.18
N VAL A 358 -3.93 -3.85 -17.72
CA VAL A 358 -3.66 -2.46 -17.34
C VAL A 358 -4.00 -2.17 -15.87
N GLU A 359 -4.93 -2.92 -15.26
CA GLU A 359 -5.25 -2.77 -13.84
C GLU A 359 -4.31 -3.59 -12.95
N PHE A 360 -4.04 -4.87 -13.28
CA PHE A 360 -3.36 -5.76 -12.33
C PHE A 360 -1.84 -5.82 -12.49
N ILE A 361 -1.26 -5.63 -13.69
CA ILE A 361 0.20 -5.67 -13.89
C ILE A 361 0.92 -4.58 -13.07
N PRO A 362 0.49 -3.30 -13.08
CA PRO A 362 1.10 -2.29 -12.23
C PRO A 362 1.00 -2.61 -10.72
N LEU A 363 -0.06 -3.29 -10.29
CA LEU A 363 -0.23 -3.71 -8.89
C LEU A 363 0.68 -4.89 -8.51
N LEU A 364 0.93 -5.82 -9.45
CA LEU A 364 1.96 -6.86 -9.28
C LEU A 364 3.36 -6.24 -9.15
N GLU A 365 3.67 -5.23 -9.93
CA GLU A 365 4.94 -4.49 -9.88
C GLU A 365 5.09 -3.73 -8.56
N GLU A 366 4.09 -2.95 -8.18
CA GLU A 366 4.07 -2.20 -6.92
C GLU A 366 4.28 -3.11 -5.70
N THR A 367 3.65 -4.29 -5.70
CA THR A 367 3.74 -5.25 -4.59
C THR A 367 4.93 -6.19 -4.67
N GLY A 368 5.66 -6.21 -5.79
CA GLY A 368 6.74 -7.17 -6.07
C GLY A 368 6.25 -8.58 -6.44
N LEU A 369 4.95 -8.81 -6.47
CA LEU A 369 4.36 -10.10 -6.87
C LEU A 369 4.57 -10.41 -8.35
N ILE A 370 5.00 -9.44 -9.15
CA ILE A 370 5.38 -9.65 -10.55
C ILE A 370 6.53 -10.65 -10.69
N ILE A 371 7.38 -10.81 -9.67
CA ILE A 371 8.50 -11.77 -9.69
C ILE A 371 7.98 -13.22 -9.71
N PRO A 372 7.21 -13.70 -8.71
CA PRO A 372 6.66 -15.05 -8.75
C PRO A 372 5.65 -15.25 -9.90
N ALA A 373 4.82 -14.25 -10.23
CA ALA A 373 3.87 -14.32 -11.34
C ALA A 373 4.60 -14.44 -12.69
N GLY A 374 5.68 -13.69 -12.89
CA GLY A 374 6.49 -13.77 -14.10
C GLY A 374 7.19 -15.13 -14.28
N ARG A 375 7.64 -15.76 -13.18
CA ARG A 375 8.15 -17.15 -13.23
C ARG A 375 7.08 -18.14 -13.68
N TYR A 376 5.87 -17.99 -13.16
CA TYR A 376 4.73 -18.80 -13.58
C TYR A 376 4.45 -18.64 -15.08
N VAL A 377 4.40 -17.40 -15.58
CA VAL A 377 4.18 -17.12 -17.01
C VAL A 377 5.32 -17.68 -17.86
N LEU A 378 6.57 -17.49 -17.45
CA LEU A 378 7.75 -18.01 -18.15
C LEU A 378 7.69 -19.54 -18.27
N ASP A 379 7.36 -20.26 -17.20
CA ASP A 379 7.21 -21.71 -17.23
C ASP A 379 6.12 -22.16 -18.22
N LYS A 380 4.94 -21.51 -18.18
CA LYS A 380 3.83 -21.79 -19.10
C LYS A 380 4.20 -21.47 -20.55
N ALA A 381 4.88 -20.36 -20.80
CA ALA A 381 5.31 -19.94 -22.14
C ALA A 381 6.32 -20.91 -22.73
N VAL A 382 7.35 -21.29 -21.95
CA VAL A 382 8.37 -22.25 -22.38
C VAL A 382 7.77 -23.64 -22.62
N SER A 383 6.85 -24.08 -21.73
CA SER A 383 6.08 -25.32 -21.94
C SER A 383 5.28 -25.32 -23.26
N MET A 384 4.62 -24.19 -23.56
CA MET A 384 3.88 -24.02 -24.81
C MET A 384 4.83 -24.06 -26.04
N CYS A 385 5.96 -23.36 -25.93
CA CYS A 385 6.97 -23.36 -26.98
C CYS A 385 7.49 -24.78 -27.27
N HIS A 386 7.76 -25.58 -26.25
CA HIS A 386 8.18 -26.96 -26.38
C HIS A 386 7.15 -27.80 -27.19
N GLU A 387 5.87 -27.66 -26.91
CA GLU A 387 4.81 -28.37 -27.62
C GLU A 387 4.68 -27.88 -29.06
N MET A 388 4.68 -26.54 -29.28
CA MET A 388 4.57 -25.98 -30.63
C MET A 388 5.73 -26.37 -31.57
N ARG A 389 6.95 -26.49 -31.03
CA ARG A 389 8.13 -26.90 -31.83
C ARG A 389 8.08 -28.34 -32.32
N GLN A 390 7.16 -29.15 -31.84
CA GLN A 390 6.89 -30.46 -32.41
C GLN A 390 6.21 -30.36 -33.80
N TYR A 391 5.51 -29.25 -34.05
CA TYR A 391 4.79 -28.98 -35.31
C TYR A 391 5.51 -27.93 -36.17
N ILE A 392 6.06 -26.90 -35.53
CA ILE A 392 6.80 -25.80 -36.18
C ILE A 392 8.19 -25.74 -35.55
N PRO A 393 9.21 -26.39 -36.10
CA PRO A 393 10.56 -26.50 -35.49
C PRO A 393 11.22 -25.18 -35.14
N GLU A 394 10.97 -24.11 -35.89
CA GLU A 394 11.53 -22.77 -35.69
C GLU A 394 10.63 -21.85 -34.82
N PHE A 395 9.57 -22.40 -34.21
CA PHE A 395 8.65 -21.61 -33.39
C PHE A 395 9.35 -20.92 -32.23
N LYS A 396 9.01 -19.66 -32.03
CA LYS A 396 9.52 -18.81 -30.96
C LYS A 396 8.40 -18.37 -30.01
N ILE A 397 8.76 -18.12 -28.77
CA ILE A 397 7.82 -17.61 -27.77
C ILE A 397 8.32 -16.29 -27.18
N ASN A 398 7.48 -15.28 -27.23
CA ASN A 398 7.72 -13.98 -26.67
C ASN A 398 7.16 -13.92 -25.25
N VAL A 399 7.95 -13.39 -24.32
CA VAL A 399 7.57 -13.25 -22.91
C VAL A 399 7.91 -11.86 -22.42
N ASN A 400 6.92 -11.16 -21.89
CA ASN A 400 7.06 -9.86 -21.27
C ASN A 400 7.82 -9.96 -19.94
N ILE A 401 8.86 -9.15 -19.78
CA ILE A 401 9.70 -9.08 -18.59
C ILE A 401 9.60 -7.68 -17.99
N SER A 402 9.13 -7.58 -16.74
CA SER A 402 9.07 -6.32 -16.03
C SER A 402 10.45 -5.85 -15.57
N TYR A 403 10.64 -4.52 -15.56
CA TYR A 403 11.82 -3.89 -14.96
C TYR A 403 12.07 -4.34 -13.51
N ILE A 404 11.01 -4.52 -12.73
CA ILE A 404 11.12 -5.01 -11.34
C ILE A 404 11.73 -6.41 -11.28
N GLN A 405 11.39 -7.29 -12.22
CA GLN A 405 12.00 -8.62 -12.31
C GLN A 405 13.50 -8.51 -12.62
N MET A 406 13.88 -7.62 -13.52
CA MET A 406 15.29 -7.42 -13.86
C MET A 406 16.12 -6.91 -12.68
N VAL A 407 15.60 -5.97 -11.90
CA VAL A 407 16.36 -5.31 -10.84
C VAL A 407 16.31 -6.08 -9.51
N LYS A 408 15.17 -6.71 -9.19
CA LYS A 408 14.93 -7.33 -7.88
C LYS A 408 14.97 -8.86 -7.88
N SER A 409 15.23 -9.52 -9.05
CA SER A 409 15.40 -10.97 -9.12
C SER A 409 16.57 -11.37 -10.02
N ASP A 410 16.92 -12.65 -10.02
CA ASP A 410 17.88 -13.22 -10.99
C ASP A 410 17.12 -13.79 -12.19
N ILE A 411 16.56 -12.89 -13.02
CA ILE A 411 15.79 -13.25 -14.22
C ILE A 411 16.59 -14.13 -15.17
N TRP A 412 17.92 -13.95 -15.22
CA TRP A 412 18.79 -14.80 -16.03
C TRP A 412 18.73 -16.27 -15.60
N LYS A 413 18.80 -16.51 -14.29
CA LYS A 413 18.70 -17.85 -13.72
C LYS A 413 17.31 -18.44 -13.97
N ASP A 414 16.26 -17.65 -13.82
CA ASP A 414 14.89 -18.07 -14.02
C ASP A 414 14.68 -18.52 -15.49
N ILE A 415 15.15 -17.74 -16.47
CA ILE A 415 15.09 -18.07 -17.89
C ILE A 415 15.85 -19.37 -18.21
N LEU A 416 17.12 -19.46 -17.80
CA LEU A 416 17.93 -20.65 -18.09
C LEU A 416 17.37 -21.93 -17.45
N SER A 417 16.80 -21.81 -16.24
CA SER A 417 16.19 -22.94 -15.56
C SER A 417 14.96 -23.45 -16.30
N SER A 418 14.12 -22.53 -16.78
CA SER A 418 12.91 -22.86 -17.52
C SER A 418 13.24 -23.48 -18.88
N ILE A 419 14.16 -22.91 -19.65
CA ILE A 419 14.61 -23.46 -20.94
C ILE A 419 15.19 -24.87 -20.75
N LYS A 420 16.04 -25.06 -19.75
CA LYS A 420 16.65 -26.36 -19.44
C LYS A 420 15.63 -27.41 -19.01
N GLN A 421 14.60 -27.04 -18.29
CA GLN A 421 13.55 -27.95 -17.83
C GLN A 421 12.82 -28.63 -19.00
N TYR A 422 12.64 -27.92 -20.13
CA TYR A 422 11.94 -28.41 -21.31
C TYR A 422 12.89 -28.79 -22.48
N ASP A 423 14.21 -28.82 -22.22
CA ASP A 423 15.25 -29.15 -23.22
C ASP A 423 15.12 -28.35 -24.52
N LEU A 424 14.91 -27.05 -24.39
CA LEU A 424 14.72 -26.12 -25.51
C LEU A 424 16.01 -25.37 -25.87
N PRO A 425 16.24 -25.07 -27.16
CA PRO A 425 17.32 -24.19 -27.56
C PRO A 425 17.00 -22.72 -27.11
N PRO A 426 17.98 -21.98 -26.56
CA PRO A 426 17.74 -20.64 -26.02
C PRO A 426 17.18 -19.64 -27.06
N GLU A 427 17.49 -19.78 -28.33
CA GLU A 427 17.01 -18.92 -29.42
C GLU A 427 15.49 -18.97 -29.66
N CYS A 428 14.79 -19.95 -29.07
CA CYS A 428 13.32 -20.00 -29.13
C CYS A 428 12.63 -18.98 -28.21
N LEU A 429 13.37 -18.39 -27.27
CA LEU A 429 12.83 -17.39 -26.35
C LEU A 429 13.15 -15.97 -26.82
N CYS A 430 12.13 -15.13 -26.83
CA CYS A 430 12.21 -13.70 -27.06
C CYS A 430 11.79 -12.97 -25.78
N ALA A 431 12.72 -12.23 -25.19
CA ALA A 431 12.46 -11.43 -23.99
C ALA A 431 11.98 -10.04 -24.40
N GLU A 432 10.73 -9.72 -24.11
CA GLU A 432 10.12 -8.43 -24.41
C GLU A 432 10.23 -7.48 -23.20
N LEU A 433 10.60 -6.26 -23.49
CA LEU A 433 10.78 -5.20 -22.49
C LEU A 433 10.15 -3.91 -23.01
N THR A 434 9.31 -3.28 -22.21
CA THR A 434 8.66 -2.01 -22.56
C THR A 434 9.62 -0.84 -22.43
N GLU A 435 9.39 0.22 -23.21
CA GLU A 435 10.20 1.46 -23.17
C GLU A 435 10.20 2.13 -21.79
N SER A 436 9.09 2.12 -21.08
CA SER A 436 8.93 2.73 -19.75
C SER A 436 9.85 2.13 -18.67
N GLY A 437 10.31 0.90 -18.85
CA GLY A 437 11.28 0.25 -17.98
C GLY A 437 12.72 0.74 -18.12
N TYR A 438 13.01 1.68 -19.06
CA TYR A 438 14.37 2.04 -19.48
C TYR A 438 14.92 3.35 -18.97
N THR A 439 14.18 4.14 -18.21
CA THR A 439 14.63 5.44 -17.69
C THR A 439 15.92 5.34 -16.86
N ASP A 440 16.25 4.16 -16.33
CA ASP A 440 17.47 3.91 -15.54
C ASP A 440 18.30 2.76 -16.13
N MET A 441 19.02 2.99 -17.24
CA MET A 441 19.98 2.03 -17.78
C MET A 441 21.11 1.74 -16.80
N THR A 442 20.90 0.74 -15.96
CA THR A 442 21.90 0.32 -14.98
C THR A 442 22.99 -0.54 -15.61
N PRO A 443 24.22 -0.60 -15.04
CA PRO A 443 25.27 -1.52 -15.46
C PRO A 443 24.82 -3.00 -15.47
N TYR A 444 23.79 -3.31 -14.69
CA TYR A 444 23.19 -4.65 -14.65
C TYR A 444 22.48 -5.01 -15.97
N PHE A 445 21.75 -4.05 -16.55
CA PHE A 445 21.06 -4.25 -17.83
C PHE A 445 22.05 -4.63 -18.97
N TYR A 446 23.17 -3.90 -19.09
CA TYR A 446 24.18 -4.22 -20.10
C TYR A 446 24.80 -5.61 -19.92
N LYS A 447 24.98 -6.05 -18.66
CA LYS A 447 25.44 -7.41 -18.36
C LYS A 447 24.41 -8.48 -18.76
N LEU A 448 23.13 -8.22 -18.48
CA LEU A 448 22.04 -9.13 -18.83
C LEU A 448 21.91 -9.26 -20.36
N ARG A 449 21.92 -8.14 -21.08
CA ARG A 449 21.90 -8.11 -22.53
C ARG A 449 23.03 -8.93 -23.15
N LYS A 450 24.27 -8.74 -22.67
CA LYS A 450 25.43 -9.52 -23.14
C LYS A 450 25.22 -11.03 -22.94
N LYS A 451 24.66 -11.44 -21.81
CA LYS A 451 24.31 -12.85 -21.56
C LYS A 451 23.25 -13.36 -22.52
N PHE A 452 22.26 -12.55 -22.88
CA PHE A 452 21.26 -12.90 -23.89
C PHE A 452 21.90 -13.12 -25.26
N GLU A 453 22.76 -12.20 -25.67
CA GLU A 453 23.52 -12.29 -26.92
C GLU A 453 24.40 -13.55 -26.98
N GLU A 454 25.16 -13.84 -25.90
CA GLU A 454 26.01 -15.04 -25.78
C GLU A 454 25.23 -16.36 -25.89
N LYS A 455 23.95 -16.35 -25.60
CA LYS A 455 23.06 -17.53 -25.64
C LYS A 455 22.04 -17.49 -26.78
N ASN A 456 22.09 -16.49 -27.66
CA ASN A 456 21.13 -16.25 -28.73
C ASN A 456 19.67 -16.10 -28.28
N ILE A 457 19.44 -15.71 -27.01
CA ILE A 457 18.11 -15.32 -26.55
C ILE A 457 17.79 -13.98 -27.20
N GLN A 458 16.65 -13.89 -27.87
CA GLN A 458 16.25 -12.67 -28.56
C GLN A 458 15.76 -11.62 -27.56
N PHE A 459 16.17 -10.39 -27.82
CA PHE A 459 15.78 -9.24 -27.06
C PHE A 459 14.86 -8.35 -27.91
N VAL A 460 13.69 -8.02 -27.40
CA VAL A 460 12.64 -7.28 -28.11
C VAL A 460 12.31 -6.00 -27.34
N LEU A 461 12.25 -4.89 -28.05
CA LEU A 461 11.78 -3.63 -27.52
C LEU A 461 10.29 -3.48 -27.85
N ASP A 462 9.47 -3.45 -26.81
CA ASP A 462 8.02 -3.32 -26.92
C ASP A 462 7.55 -1.87 -26.78
N ASP A 463 6.31 -1.59 -27.22
CA ASP A 463 5.67 -0.27 -27.21
C ASP A 463 6.48 0.84 -27.89
N PHE A 464 7.27 0.52 -28.92
CA PHE A 464 8.09 1.50 -29.61
C PHE A 464 7.22 2.59 -30.26
N GLY A 465 7.51 3.84 -29.96
CA GLY A 465 6.77 5.01 -30.47
C GLY A 465 5.84 5.68 -29.47
N THR A 466 5.69 5.14 -28.26
CA THR A 466 4.79 5.72 -27.25
C THR A 466 5.44 6.69 -26.29
N GLY A 467 6.78 6.68 -26.15
CA GLY A 467 7.54 7.45 -25.17
C GLY A 467 8.55 8.44 -25.74
N PHE A 468 9.33 9.10 -24.86
CA PHE A 468 10.26 10.17 -25.20
C PHE A 468 11.69 9.68 -25.57
N SER A 469 12.02 8.40 -25.41
CA SER A 469 13.41 7.89 -25.43
C SER A 469 13.72 6.87 -26.53
N ASN A 470 12.83 6.67 -27.47
CA ASN A 470 12.86 5.58 -28.47
C ASN A 470 14.17 5.39 -29.21
N LEU A 471 14.77 6.47 -29.77
CA LEU A 471 16.02 6.38 -30.52
C LEU A 471 17.21 6.04 -29.61
N HIS A 472 17.22 6.54 -28.38
CA HIS A 472 18.25 6.20 -27.40
C HIS A 472 18.24 4.71 -27.06
N CYS A 473 17.03 4.11 -26.97
CA CYS A 473 16.86 2.68 -26.75
C CYS A 473 17.43 1.87 -27.93
N ILE A 474 17.09 2.20 -29.16
CA ILE A 474 17.63 1.53 -30.36
C ILE A 474 19.16 1.51 -30.36
N VAL A 475 19.79 2.68 -30.15
CA VAL A 475 21.26 2.83 -30.20
C VAL A 475 21.96 2.04 -29.09
N ASN A 476 21.45 2.09 -27.88
CA ASN A 476 22.14 1.52 -26.72
C ASN A 476 21.77 0.05 -26.45
N MET A 477 20.55 -0.36 -26.78
CA MET A 477 20.06 -1.70 -26.47
C MET A 477 20.25 -2.67 -27.63
N LYS A 478 20.27 -2.19 -28.87
CA LYS A 478 20.34 -2.97 -30.09
C LYS A 478 19.42 -4.19 -30.02
N PRO A 479 18.09 -4.03 -29.94
CA PRO A 479 17.17 -5.13 -29.90
C PRO A 479 17.26 -5.95 -31.18
N ASN A 480 16.83 -7.22 -31.15
CA ASN A 480 16.73 -8.05 -32.34
C ASN A 480 15.59 -7.57 -33.25
N TYR A 481 14.50 -7.11 -32.62
CA TYR A 481 13.44 -6.39 -33.30
C TYR A 481 12.70 -5.45 -32.34
N VAL A 482 11.96 -4.52 -32.92
CA VAL A 482 11.08 -3.61 -32.20
C VAL A 482 9.63 -3.92 -32.52
N LYS A 483 8.72 -3.77 -31.54
CA LYS A 483 7.26 -3.87 -31.73
C LYS A 483 6.66 -2.48 -31.73
N LEU A 484 5.97 -2.11 -32.79
CA LEU A 484 5.32 -0.83 -32.92
C LEU A 484 3.89 -0.92 -32.39
N ASP A 485 3.57 -0.01 -31.46
CA ASP A 485 2.28 0.04 -30.75
C ASP A 485 1.07 0.13 -31.69
N ASN A 486 -0.02 -0.48 -31.25
CA ASN A 486 -1.26 -0.58 -32.01
C ASN A 486 -1.91 0.79 -32.29
N ASN A 487 -1.81 1.76 -31.37
CA ASN A 487 -2.38 3.11 -31.56
C ASN A 487 -1.65 3.87 -32.66
N PHE A 488 -0.29 3.73 -32.71
CA PHE A 488 0.49 4.31 -33.80
C PHE A 488 0.11 3.65 -35.13
N THR A 489 -0.01 2.33 -35.17
CA THR A 489 -0.44 1.57 -36.35
C THR A 489 -1.81 2.03 -36.86
N ALA A 490 -2.81 2.08 -35.99
CA ALA A 490 -4.16 2.54 -36.36
C ALA A 490 -4.16 3.96 -36.93
N LYS A 491 -3.35 4.86 -36.37
CA LYS A 491 -3.20 6.23 -36.85
C LYS A 491 -2.50 6.27 -38.21
N ALA A 492 -1.43 5.50 -38.38
CA ALA A 492 -0.70 5.42 -39.65
C ALA A 492 -1.59 4.87 -40.79
N MET A 493 -2.43 3.89 -40.48
CA MET A 493 -3.35 3.33 -41.48
C MET A 493 -4.53 4.25 -41.82
N SER A 494 -4.78 5.29 -41.01
CA SER A 494 -5.91 6.21 -41.20
C SER A 494 -5.61 7.37 -42.17
N ASN A 495 -4.34 7.71 -42.41
CA ASN A 495 -3.99 8.82 -43.31
C ASN A 495 -2.61 8.62 -43.99
N ALA A 496 -2.45 9.19 -45.18
CA ALA A 496 -1.26 9.01 -46.01
C ALA A 496 0.02 9.61 -45.39
N ARG A 497 -0.08 10.71 -44.66
CA ARG A 497 1.09 11.36 -44.03
C ARG A 497 1.70 10.48 -42.94
N ASP A 498 0.87 9.93 -42.05
CA ASP A 498 1.33 9.08 -40.97
C ASP A 498 1.79 7.71 -41.50
N PHE A 499 1.25 7.25 -42.61
CA PHE A 499 1.75 6.06 -43.31
C PHE A 499 3.13 6.29 -43.90
N GLU A 500 3.42 7.45 -44.52
CA GLU A 500 4.76 7.79 -44.98
C GLU A 500 5.76 7.90 -43.80
N LEU A 501 5.31 8.36 -42.64
CA LEU A 501 6.13 8.35 -41.43
C LEU A 501 6.45 6.90 -40.99
N LEU A 502 5.46 6.01 -40.98
CA LEU A 502 5.65 4.59 -40.68
C LEU A 502 6.70 3.96 -41.62
N LYS A 503 6.58 4.22 -42.94
CA LYS A 503 7.56 3.76 -43.92
C LYS A 503 8.98 4.21 -43.59
N LYS A 504 9.16 5.48 -43.19
CA LYS A 504 10.47 6.01 -42.79
C LYS A 504 10.99 5.39 -41.48
N ILE A 505 10.10 5.03 -40.57
CA ILE A 505 10.47 4.28 -39.35
C ILE A 505 10.97 2.88 -39.72
N VAL A 506 10.28 2.16 -40.60
CA VAL A 506 10.71 0.85 -41.10
C VAL A 506 12.09 0.94 -41.74
N GLU A 507 12.29 1.88 -42.69
CA GLU A 507 13.59 2.13 -43.33
C GLU A 507 14.70 2.45 -42.32
N MET A 508 14.42 3.27 -41.33
CA MET A 508 15.36 3.64 -40.26
C MET A 508 15.78 2.44 -39.41
N VAL A 509 14.81 1.63 -38.97
CA VAL A 509 15.07 0.47 -38.12
C VAL A 509 15.90 -0.57 -38.90
N HIS A 510 15.57 -0.84 -40.15
CA HIS A 510 16.33 -1.74 -41.03
C HIS A 510 17.76 -1.20 -41.29
N SER A 511 17.96 0.10 -41.37
CA SER A 511 19.30 0.70 -41.61
C SER A 511 20.34 0.41 -40.53
N VAL A 512 19.88 -0.08 -39.36
CA VAL A 512 20.71 -0.48 -38.21
C VAL A 512 20.62 -1.98 -37.90
N ASP A 513 20.20 -2.80 -38.88
CA ASP A 513 20.08 -4.26 -38.80
C ASP A 513 19.09 -4.74 -37.69
N ILE A 514 18.05 -3.98 -37.43
CA ILE A 514 16.97 -4.32 -36.49
C ILE A 514 15.70 -4.62 -37.30
N ARG A 515 14.97 -5.65 -36.93
CA ARG A 515 13.67 -6.01 -37.52
C ARG A 515 12.54 -5.24 -36.85
N ILE A 516 11.36 -5.25 -37.49
CA ILE A 516 10.19 -4.57 -36.97
C ILE A 516 8.96 -5.49 -36.99
N CYS A 517 8.22 -5.49 -35.90
CA CYS A 517 6.90 -6.10 -35.76
C CYS A 517 5.86 -4.99 -35.68
N ILE A 518 4.82 -5.05 -36.48
CA ILE A 518 3.69 -4.11 -36.42
C ILE A 518 2.53 -4.78 -35.71
N GLU A 519 2.05 -4.13 -34.65
CA GLU A 519 0.93 -4.60 -33.87
C GLU A 519 -0.42 -4.00 -34.30
N GLY A 520 -1.52 -4.62 -33.85
CA GLY A 520 -2.88 -4.13 -34.04
C GLY A 520 -3.42 -4.27 -35.46
N ILE A 521 -2.94 -5.29 -36.19
CA ILE A 521 -3.44 -5.55 -37.55
C ILE A 521 -4.83 -6.17 -37.48
N GLU A 522 -5.84 -5.44 -37.96
CA GLU A 522 -7.25 -5.87 -37.93
C GLU A 522 -7.85 -6.14 -39.32
N LYS A 523 -7.24 -5.62 -40.39
CA LYS A 523 -7.79 -5.65 -41.74
C LYS A 523 -6.79 -6.20 -42.77
N GLU A 524 -7.28 -6.99 -43.70
CA GLU A 524 -6.47 -7.52 -44.80
C GLU A 524 -5.79 -6.42 -45.63
N GLU A 525 -6.48 -5.29 -45.84
CA GLU A 525 -5.91 -4.13 -46.57
C GLU A 525 -4.66 -3.54 -45.87
N TRP A 526 -4.62 -3.61 -44.54
CA TRP A 526 -3.45 -3.16 -43.76
C TRP A 526 -2.26 -4.11 -43.96
N TYR A 527 -2.53 -5.40 -43.93
CA TYR A 527 -1.52 -6.42 -44.20
C TYR A 527 -0.87 -6.20 -45.55
N GLN A 528 -1.65 -6.03 -46.63
CA GLN A 528 -1.12 -5.84 -47.98
C GLN A 528 -0.26 -4.56 -48.08
N LYS A 529 -0.66 -3.44 -47.50
CA LYS A 529 0.12 -2.20 -47.45
C LYS A 529 1.44 -2.37 -46.70
N LEU A 530 1.44 -3.12 -45.58
CA LEU A 530 2.64 -3.36 -44.78
C LEU A 530 3.63 -4.26 -45.49
N LYS A 531 3.14 -5.21 -46.26
CA LYS A 531 3.97 -6.06 -47.12
C LYS A 531 4.72 -5.23 -48.17
N GLU A 532 4.09 -4.22 -48.79
CA GLU A 532 4.73 -3.33 -49.76
C GLU A 532 5.91 -2.51 -49.19
N ILE A 533 5.93 -2.28 -47.88
CA ILE A 533 7.00 -1.53 -47.20
C ILE A 533 7.99 -2.44 -46.46
N HIS A 534 7.91 -3.75 -46.72
CA HIS A 534 8.86 -4.75 -46.22
C HIS A 534 8.93 -4.84 -44.68
N VAL A 535 7.79 -4.81 -44.01
CA VAL A 535 7.72 -5.11 -42.58
C VAL A 535 8.07 -6.58 -42.34
N ASP A 536 8.80 -6.88 -41.26
CA ASP A 536 9.24 -8.27 -41.01
C ASP A 536 8.13 -9.10 -40.36
N TYR A 537 7.51 -8.62 -39.30
CA TYR A 537 6.57 -9.37 -38.50
C TYR A 537 5.27 -8.60 -38.28
N LEU A 538 4.19 -9.33 -38.10
CA LEU A 538 2.85 -8.81 -37.92
C LEU A 538 2.15 -9.50 -36.74
N GLN A 539 1.39 -8.72 -35.97
CA GLN A 539 0.55 -9.22 -34.89
C GLN A 539 -0.78 -8.45 -34.89
N GLY A 540 -1.89 -9.16 -34.70
CA GLY A 540 -3.19 -8.48 -34.65
C GLY A 540 -4.38 -9.43 -34.77
N TYR A 541 -5.57 -8.88 -34.60
CA TYR A 541 -6.83 -9.63 -34.60
C TYR A 541 -7.18 -10.24 -35.95
N LEU A 542 -6.59 -9.75 -37.03
CA LEU A 542 -6.71 -10.36 -38.35
C LEU A 542 -6.21 -11.81 -38.33
N PHE A 543 -5.10 -12.07 -37.68
CA PHE A 543 -4.46 -13.37 -37.60
C PHE A 543 -4.98 -14.22 -36.44
N GLY A 544 -5.28 -13.59 -35.31
CA GLY A 544 -5.84 -14.24 -34.12
C GLY A 544 -5.90 -13.34 -32.91
N LYS A 545 -6.95 -13.46 -32.13
CA LYS A 545 -7.04 -12.85 -30.80
C LYS A 545 -6.26 -13.68 -29.80
N PRO A 546 -5.73 -13.07 -28.73
CA PRO A 546 -5.16 -13.84 -27.63
C PRO A 546 -6.15 -14.89 -27.12
N CYS A 547 -5.73 -16.15 -27.02
CA CYS A 547 -6.59 -17.24 -26.57
C CYS A 547 -5.81 -18.24 -25.68
N GLU A 548 -6.55 -19.07 -24.97
CA GLU A 548 -6.00 -20.13 -24.12
C GLU A 548 -5.24 -21.18 -24.96
N LYS A 549 -4.28 -21.87 -24.31
CA LYS A 549 -3.41 -22.86 -24.96
C LYS A 549 -4.14 -23.85 -25.86
N ASN A 550 -5.19 -24.51 -25.36
CA ASN A 550 -5.90 -25.51 -26.11
C ASN A 550 -6.62 -24.92 -27.35
N GLN A 551 -7.16 -23.73 -27.20
CA GLN A 551 -7.80 -23.02 -28.29
C GLN A 551 -6.76 -22.59 -29.34
N PHE A 552 -5.58 -22.15 -28.92
CA PHE A 552 -4.48 -21.80 -29.81
C PHE A 552 -4.02 -23.00 -30.64
N LEU A 553 -3.79 -24.14 -29.99
CA LEU A 553 -3.42 -25.39 -30.69
C LEU A 553 -4.50 -25.81 -31.70
N ASN A 554 -5.76 -25.75 -31.32
CA ASN A 554 -6.86 -26.09 -32.23
C ASN A 554 -6.91 -25.14 -33.44
N ASN A 555 -6.77 -23.85 -33.23
CA ASN A 555 -6.90 -22.85 -34.30
C ASN A 555 -5.73 -22.91 -35.31
N PHE A 556 -4.50 -23.18 -34.85
CA PHE A 556 -3.31 -22.97 -35.66
C PHE A 556 -2.58 -24.27 -36.04
N ILE A 557 -2.89 -25.39 -35.41
CA ILE A 557 -2.27 -26.67 -35.69
C ILE A 557 -3.30 -27.68 -36.22
N PHE A 558 -4.36 -27.97 -35.46
CA PHE A 558 -5.25 -29.08 -35.76
C PHE A 558 -6.29 -28.75 -36.84
N HIS A 559 -6.73 -27.50 -36.98
CA HIS A 559 -7.64 -27.10 -38.07
C HIS A 559 -6.93 -26.84 -39.41
N CYS A 560 -5.61 -26.56 -39.43
CA CYS A 560 -4.85 -26.46 -40.67
C CYS A 560 -4.64 -27.85 -41.36
N THR A 561 -4.57 -28.92 -40.57
CA THR A 561 -4.41 -30.27 -41.11
C THR A 561 -5.66 -30.79 -41.84
N ASP A 562 -6.85 -30.29 -41.51
CA ASP A 562 -8.10 -30.70 -42.20
C ASP A 562 -8.31 -29.96 -43.53
N GLN A 563 -7.69 -28.80 -43.75
CA GLN A 563 -7.80 -28.09 -45.05
C GLN A 563 -6.77 -28.54 -46.08
N GLU A 564 -5.59 -29.01 -45.69
CA GLU A 564 -4.62 -29.57 -46.63
C GLU A 564 -5.04 -30.95 -47.16
N ASN A 565 -5.86 -31.72 -46.43
CA ASN A 565 -6.40 -33.00 -46.88
C ASN A 565 -7.65 -32.87 -47.79
N LEU A 566 -8.18 -31.65 -48.00
CA LEU A 566 -9.32 -31.39 -48.90
C LEU A 566 -8.92 -30.84 -50.27
N THR A 567 -7.63 -30.53 -50.49
CA THR A 567 -7.11 -30.05 -51.79
C THR A 567 -6.51 -31.14 -52.66
N ASP A 568 -6.42 -32.41 -52.16
CA ASP A 568 -5.96 -33.59 -52.91
C ASP A 568 -7.10 -34.58 -53.25
N LEU A 569 -8.35 -34.12 -53.31
CA LEU A 569 -9.49 -34.78 -53.90
C LEU A 569 -10.11 -33.86 -54.97
#